data_b90f73033246c68f9b08319446faa28c
#
_entry.id   b90f73033246c68f9b08319446faa28c
#
_cell.length_a   1.000
_cell.length_b   1.000
_cell.length_c   1.000
_cell.angle_alpha   90.00
_cell.angle_beta   90.00
_cell.angle_gamma   90.00
#
_symmetry.space_group_name_H-M   'P 1'
#
loop_
_entity.id
_entity.type
_entity.pdbx_description
1 polymer ?
#
loop_
_entity_poly.entity_id
_entity_poly.type
_entity_poly.pdbx_seq_one_letter_code
_entity_poly.pdbx_strand_id
1 'polypeptide(L)'
;MSLLGTLARMEAVRDGRAVPLATVRHRHLADRPMVLVPLAAAGEAGAPLAVMLGQDRESPVLLSLPQPLDRDRRFALLADLAAELLPWLEGYGDQVELLTKEVKDPATGEKTEQVRELCTDAPQLLVPGPAAVEFLGLLGRSTRFRRTAEDPDPGPYPAPARVPLLGRWLTQLRDRAQVPGSSLLLAMTDLLGRHWATGQSRLEDQHLGALLGWIAPPAGLTGAEAALRAETARDDRGQLLCPPAGPTTDPRFDSGLLAPAITRYDAARQLGDAVAAQAREADIAALLETVLRPTWERMWQGVDLLRALPAAAHLPERWEGDRWSYTSHRDRIAAGEPPQPVRDDAVTAARKLAQREREQTRLDIQEALDDPLAMAEHRLSGEAMAGVVVEVEPAYDTTGRTPKPRPLVTLRTDDRPHGDAGRELYRAGGPAAQKAELVSADPASGLVTVRLLNGMGRKKEPEPGSVPEPGEQVCFTLFELTARQSAPLPEPEDTPWTHGGPPAARAGTVPADPVEGA
;
A
#
# COMPACT_ATOMS: atom_id res chain seq x y z
N MET A 1 7.15 15.28 -8.15
CA MET A 1 8.28 14.43 -8.64
C MET A 1 9.53 14.95 -7.98
N SER A 2 10.33 14.04 -7.42
CA SER A 2 11.61 14.39 -6.84
C SER A 2 12.67 14.68 -7.93
N LEU A 3 13.77 15.32 -7.56
CA LEU A 3 14.88 15.56 -8.46
C LEU A 3 15.51 14.24 -8.93
N LEU A 4 15.72 13.31 -7.98
CA LEU A 4 16.24 11.97 -8.30
C LEU A 4 15.32 11.20 -9.25
N GLY A 5 14.02 11.20 -9.00
CA GLY A 5 13.05 10.56 -9.88
C GLY A 5 13.04 11.18 -11.30
N THR A 6 13.28 12.48 -11.42
CA THR A 6 13.39 13.14 -12.73
C THR A 6 14.66 12.72 -13.45
N LEU A 7 15.80 12.73 -12.75
CA LEU A 7 17.09 12.31 -13.31
C LEU A 7 17.06 10.83 -13.72
N ALA A 8 16.52 9.95 -12.88
CA ALA A 8 16.38 8.53 -13.18
C ALA A 8 15.52 8.26 -14.44
N ARG A 9 14.45 9.05 -14.64
CA ARG A 9 13.63 8.96 -15.88
C ARG A 9 14.41 9.41 -17.12
N MET A 10 15.19 10.49 -17.02
CA MET A 10 16.06 10.93 -18.13
C MET A 10 17.11 9.87 -18.44
N GLU A 11 17.68 9.27 -17.44
CA GLU A 11 18.64 8.16 -17.60
C GLU A 11 17.97 6.93 -18.22
N ALA A 12 16.77 6.56 -17.77
CA ALA A 12 16.00 5.47 -18.34
C ALA A 12 15.76 5.66 -19.86
N VAL A 13 15.41 6.90 -20.27
CA VAL A 13 15.25 7.23 -21.70
C VAL A 13 16.58 7.09 -22.47
N ARG A 14 17.67 7.59 -21.90
CA ARG A 14 19.00 7.51 -22.51
C ARG A 14 19.49 6.08 -22.68
N ASP A 15 19.30 5.25 -21.64
CA ASP A 15 19.84 3.90 -21.59
C ASP A 15 18.86 2.86 -22.17
N GLY A 16 17.63 3.29 -22.52
CA GLY A 16 16.59 2.43 -23.08
C GLY A 16 16.10 1.34 -22.12
N ARG A 17 16.23 1.56 -20.81
CA ARG A 17 15.88 0.61 -19.75
C ARG A 17 15.51 1.35 -18.47
N ALA A 18 14.61 0.76 -17.67
CA ALA A 18 14.25 1.34 -16.38
C ALA A 18 15.44 1.42 -15.42
N VAL A 19 15.48 2.49 -14.63
CA VAL A 19 16.53 2.76 -13.63
C VAL A 19 15.96 2.49 -12.23
N PRO A 20 16.68 1.75 -11.36
CA PRO A 20 16.25 1.53 -10.00
C PRO A 20 16.08 2.85 -9.22
N LEU A 21 14.98 2.98 -8.48
CA LEU A 21 14.69 4.04 -7.52
C LEU A 21 14.86 3.59 -6.08
N ALA A 22 14.98 2.29 -5.87
CA ALA A 22 15.16 1.67 -4.56
C ALA A 22 16.15 0.51 -4.65
N THR A 23 16.96 0.34 -3.60
CA THR A 23 17.89 -0.78 -3.45
C THR A 23 17.32 -1.92 -2.64
N VAL A 24 16.23 -1.67 -1.93
CA VAL A 24 15.52 -2.63 -1.07
C VAL A 24 14.03 -2.59 -1.35
N ARG A 25 13.34 -3.65 -0.99
CA ARG A 25 11.87 -3.70 -1.06
C ARG A 25 11.24 -3.06 0.17
N HIS A 26 10.51 -1.96 -0.03
CA HIS A 26 9.87 -1.19 1.04
C HIS A 26 8.46 -1.68 1.43
N ARG A 27 7.90 -2.68 0.75
CA ARG A 27 6.61 -3.31 1.09
C ARG A 27 6.80 -4.76 1.44
N HIS A 28 6.05 -5.23 2.42
CA HIS A 28 6.01 -6.67 2.71
C HIS A 28 5.54 -7.42 1.46
N LEU A 29 6.12 -8.57 1.22
CA LEU A 29 5.69 -9.51 0.19
C LEU A 29 5.63 -10.89 0.83
N ALA A 30 4.42 -11.39 1.01
CA ALA A 30 4.18 -12.70 1.57
C ALA A 30 4.78 -13.80 0.68
N ASP A 31 5.15 -14.92 1.28
CA ASP A 31 5.66 -16.09 0.53
C ASP A 31 4.61 -16.61 -0.45
N ARG A 32 3.34 -16.58 -0.06
CA ARG A 32 2.21 -16.98 -0.88
C ARG A 32 1.12 -15.91 -0.89
N PRO A 33 1.34 -14.77 -1.58
CA PRO A 33 0.34 -13.73 -1.68
C PRO A 33 -0.85 -14.22 -2.51
N MET A 34 -2.05 -13.75 -2.22
CA MET A 34 -3.19 -13.92 -3.12
C MET A 34 -3.06 -12.92 -4.26
N VAL A 35 -2.91 -13.39 -5.48
CA VAL A 35 -3.03 -12.57 -6.68
C VAL A 35 -4.47 -12.60 -7.15
N LEU A 36 -5.03 -11.42 -7.49
CA LEU A 36 -6.39 -11.28 -7.97
C LEU A 36 -6.43 -10.30 -9.15
N VAL A 37 -6.87 -10.80 -10.30
CA VAL A 37 -7.05 -10.03 -11.53
C VAL A 37 -8.54 -9.92 -11.82
N PRO A 38 -9.21 -8.79 -11.50
CA PRO A 38 -10.62 -8.59 -11.76
C PRO A 38 -10.85 -8.12 -13.18
N LEU A 39 -12.02 -8.47 -13.73
CA LEU A 39 -12.52 -7.97 -15.01
C LEU A 39 -13.96 -7.48 -14.86
N ALA A 40 -14.26 -6.33 -15.42
CA ALA A 40 -15.58 -5.69 -15.44
C ALA A 40 -16.01 -5.40 -16.87
N ALA A 41 -17.28 -5.43 -17.11
CA ALA A 41 -17.83 -5.06 -18.41
C ALA A 41 -17.57 -3.58 -18.72
N ALA A 42 -17.19 -3.27 -19.96
CA ALA A 42 -17.02 -1.88 -20.39
C ALA A 42 -18.39 -1.14 -20.34
N GLY A 43 -18.37 0.10 -19.85
CA GLY A 43 -19.56 0.94 -19.75
C GLY A 43 -20.46 0.68 -18.54
N GLU A 44 -20.23 -0.39 -17.77
CA GLU A 44 -21.01 -0.74 -16.58
C GLU A 44 -20.13 -0.69 -15.32
N ALA A 45 -20.09 0.46 -14.70
CA ALA A 45 -19.31 0.64 -13.46
C ALA A 45 -19.80 -0.33 -12.37
N GLY A 46 -18.91 -1.19 -11.89
CA GLY A 46 -19.21 -2.13 -10.81
C GLY A 46 -19.94 -3.42 -11.25
N ALA A 47 -20.10 -3.68 -12.56
CA ALA A 47 -20.56 -4.98 -13.02
C ALA A 47 -19.39 -5.95 -13.18
N PRO A 48 -19.18 -6.89 -12.24
CA PRO A 48 -18.12 -7.89 -12.38
C PRO A 48 -18.45 -8.77 -13.57
N LEU A 49 -17.42 -9.15 -14.32
CA LEU A 49 -17.54 -10.05 -15.47
C LEU A 49 -16.77 -11.34 -15.22
N ALA A 50 -15.57 -11.23 -14.68
CA ALA A 50 -14.75 -12.36 -14.29
C ALA A 50 -13.71 -11.94 -13.24
N VAL A 51 -13.14 -12.94 -12.57
CA VAL A 51 -11.99 -12.80 -11.68
C VAL A 51 -11.08 -14.01 -11.88
N MET A 52 -9.79 -13.77 -12.06
CA MET A 52 -8.77 -14.81 -11.97
C MET A 52 -7.99 -14.61 -10.68
N LEU A 53 -7.91 -15.62 -9.82
CA LEU A 53 -7.28 -15.51 -8.51
C LEU A 53 -6.55 -16.78 -8.11
N GLY A 54 -5.61 -16.66 -7.19
CA GLY A 54 -4.86 -17.79 -6.63
C GLY A 54 -3.56 -17.37 -5.96
N GLN A 55 -2.97 -18.30 -5.21
CA GLN A 55 -1.69 -18.17 -4.53
C GLN A 55 -0.55 -18.88 -5.26
N ASP A 56 -0.85 -19.47 -6.40
CA ASP A 56 0.09 -20.22 -7.21
C ASP A 56 -0.07 -19.83 -8.69
N ARG A 57 1.04 -19.53 -9.34
CA ARG A 57 1.08 -19.13 -10.75
C ARG A 57 0.47 -20.15 -11.68
N GLU A 58 0.73 -21.44 -11.42
CA GLU A 58 0.35 -22.53 -12.31
C GLU A 58 -1.12 -22.96 -12.16
N SER A 59 -1.75 -22.60 -11.04
CA SER A 59 -3.07 -23.11 -10.66
C SER A 59 -4.06 -21.98 -10.31
N PRO A 60 -4.31 -20.99 -11.19
CA PRO A 60 -5.32 -19.97 -10.92
C PRO A 60 -6.73 -20.54 -11.01
N VAL A 61 -7.62 -20.02 -10.18
CA VAL A 61 -9.06 -20.23 -10.27
C VAL A 61 -9.63 -19.12 -11.16
N LEU A 62 -10.43 -19.48 -12.16
CA LEU A 62 -11.21 -18.56 -12.98
C LEU A 62 -12.67 -18.60 -12.54
N LEU A 63 -13.17 -17.48 -12.05
CA LEU A 63 -14.58 -17.24 -11.82
C LEU A 63 -15.10 -16.32 -12.93
N SER A 64 -16.20 -16.67 -13.58
CA SER A 64 -16.77 -15.89 -14.67
C SER A 64 -18.28 -15.95 -14.69
N LEU A 65 -18.91 -14.95 -15.26
CA LEU A 65 -20.35 -14.96 -15.46
C LEU A 65 -20.70 -14.71 -16.93
N PRO A 66 -21.72 -15.44 -17.45
CA PRO A 66 -22.05 -15.38 -18.87
C PRO A 66 -22.91 -14.17 -19.27
N GLN A 67 -23.53 -13.48 -18.28
CA GLN A 67 -24.36 -12.31 -18.54
C GLN A 67 -24.19 -11.25 -17.43
N PRO A 68 -23.36 -10.21 -17.65
CA PRO A 68 -23.03 -9.21 -16.62
C PRO A 68 -24.19 -8.30 -16.22
N LEU A 69 -25.25 -8.21 -17.04
CA LEU A 69 -26.44 -7.43 -16.72
C LEU A 69 -27.46 -8.21 -15.88
N ASP A 70 -27.31 -9.54 -15.77
CA ASP A 70 -28.17 -10.39 -14.93
C ASP A 70 -27.72 -10.27 -13.45
N ARG A 71 -28.60 -9.69 -12.62
CA ARG A 71 -28.32 -9.46 -11.20
C ARG A 71 -28.04 -10.77 -10.44
N ASP A 72 -28.83 -11.80 -10.67
CA ASP A 72 -28.68 -13.06 -9.94
C ASP A 72 -27.37 -13.76 -10.30
N ARG A 73 -26.95 -13.65 -11.57
CA ARG A 73 -25.64 -14.13 -12.02
C ARG A 73 -24.49 -13.36 -11.39
N ARG A 74 -24.62 -12.02 -11.25
CA ARG A 74 -23.61 -11.23 -10.52
C ARG A 74 -23.49 -11.66 -9.07
N PHE A 75 -24.62 -11.93 -8.40
CA PHE A 75 -24.59 -12.42 -7.02
C PHE A 75 -24.05 -13.84 -6.91
N ALA A 76 -24.28 -14.71 -7.91
CA ALA A 76 -23.66 -16.03 -7.97
C ALA A 76 -22.12 -15.90 -8.06
N LEU A 77 -21.60 -15.08 -8.97
CA LEU A 77 -20.15 -14.82 -9.07
C LEU A 77 -19.57 -14.27 -7.75
N LEU A 78 -20.29 -13.36 -7.07
CA LEU A 78 -19.86 -12.85 -5.78
C LEU A 78 -19.91 -13.91 -4.66
N ALA A 79 -20.85 -14.86 -4.73
CA ALA A 79 -20.88 -16.00 -3.83
C ALA A 79 -19.70 -16.95 -4.05
N ASP A 80 -19.36 -17.22 -5.32
CA ASP A 80 -18.19 -18.02 -5.68
C ASP A 80 -16.90 -17.32 -5.24
N LEU A 81 -16.79 -16.01 -5.45
CA LEU A 81 -15.66 -15.23 -4.95
C LEU A 81 -15.57 -15.24 -3.42
N ALA A 82 -16.70 -15.19 -2.72
CA ALA A 82 -16.74 -15.32 -1.27
C ALA A 82 -16.31 -16.72 -0.81
N ALA A 83 -16.66 -17.77 -1.54
CA ALA A 83 -16.26 -19.14 -1.25
C ALA A 83 -14.73 -19.34 -1.38
N GLU A 84 -14.08 -18.63 -2.30
CA GLU A 84 -12.62 -18.69 -2.48
C GLU A 84 -11.87 -17.78 -1.49
N LEU A 85 -12.30 -16.53 -1.34
CA LEU A 85 -11.54 -15.54 -0.56
C LEU A 85 -11.76 -15.62 0.95
N LEU A 86 -13.00 -15.91 1.41
CA LEU A 86 -13.28 -15.84 2.84
C LEU A 86 -12.56 -16.93 3.65
N PRO A 87 -12.49 -18.21 3.23
CA PRO A 87 -11.70 -19.19 3.95
C PRO A 87 -10.21 -18.83 4.03
N TRP A 88 -9.66 -18.26 2.95
CA TRP A 88 -8.29 -17.79 2.93
C TRP A 88 -8.06 -16.60 3.89
N LEU A 89 -8.98 -15.62 3.91
CA LEU A 89 -8.94 -14.48 4.83
C LEU A 89 -9.10 -14.91 6.29
N GLU A 90 -10.03 -15.82 6.56
CA GLU A 90 -10.35 -16.30 7.91
C GLU A 90 -9.22 -17.16 8.49
N GLY A 91 -8.55 -17.96 7.66
CA GLY A 91 -7.46 -18.86 8.07
C GLY A 91 -6.27 -18.15 8.73
N TYR A 92 -6.02 -16.87 8.44
CA TYR A 92 -5.01 -16.08 9.17
C TYR A 92 -5.41 -15.79 10.62
N GLY A 93 -6.68 -15.93 10.96
CA GLY A 93 -7.19 -15.76 12.32
C GLY A 93 -6.95 -16.95 13.26
N ASP A 94 -6.57 -18.13 12.73
CA ASP A 94 -6.45 -19.38 13.50
C ASP A 94 -5.22 -19.41 14.42
N GLN A 95 -4.18 -18.61 14.10
CA GLN A 95 -2.94 -18.56 14.87
C GLN A 95 -2.75 -17.19 15.47
N VAL A 96 -2.69 -17.13 16.79
CA VAL A 96 -2.51 -15.89 17.55
C VAL A 96 -1.36 -16.00 18.54
N GLU A 97 -0.69 -14.89 18.77
CA GLU A 97 0.26 -14.68 19.87
C GLU A 97 -0.36 -13.77 20.92
N LEU A 98 -0.02 -14.00 22.18
CA LEU A 98 -0.47 -13.17 23.30
C LEU A 98 0.60 -12.15 23.62
N LEU A 99 0.26 -10.88 23.45
CA LEU A 99 1.15 -9.75 23.77
C LEU A 99 0.68 -9.09 25.05
N THR A 100 1.56 -9.05 26.05
CA THR A 100 1.31 -8.35 27.31
C THR A 100 1.88 -6.94 27.22
N LYS A 101 1.02 -5.94 27.39
CA LYS A 101 1.41 -4.53 27.43
C LYS A 101 1.03 -3.91 28.76
N GLU A 102 2.01 -3.27 29.42
CA GLU A 102 1.70 -2.40 30.55
C GLU A 102 0.98 -1.14 30.05
N VAL A 103 -0.24 -0.94 30.52
CA VAL A 103 -1.03 0.26 30.25
C VAL A 103 -1.16 1.03 31.57
N LYS A 104 -0.76 2.30 31.53
CA LYS A 104 -0.94 3.19 32.68
C LYS A 104 -2.30 3.85 32.58
N ASP A 105 -3.13 3.67 33.61
CA ASP A 105 -4.40 4.38 33.73
C ASP A 105 -4.13 5.90 33.78
N PRO A 106 -4.65 6.69 32.86
CA PRO A 106 -4.42 8.14 32.84
C PRO A 106 -5.00 8.87 34.06
N ALA A 107 -6.02 8.32 34.73
CA ALA A 107 -6.67 8.93 35.88
C ALA A 107 -6.01 8.57 37.21
N THR A 108 -5.63 7.30 37.40
CA THR A 108 -5.08 6.79 38.66
C THR A 108 -3.55 6.68 38.66
N GLY A 109 -2.95 6.59 37.46
CA GLY A 109 -1.51 6.36 37.30
C GLY A 109 -1.09 4.92 37.58
N GLU A 110 -2.02 4.02 37.89
CA GLU A 110 -1.77 2.60 38.09
C GLU A 110 -1.39 1.91 36.78
N LYS A 111 -0.40 1.01 36.87
CA LYS A 111 0.00 0.17 35.74
C LYS A 111 -0.80 -1.13 35.80
N THR A 112 -1.55 -1.41 34.75
CA THR A 112 -2.25 -2.68 34.56
C THR A 112 -1.66 -3.40 33.35
N GLU A 113 -1.47 -4.71 33.48
CA GLU A 113 -1.10 -5.55 32.37
C GLU A 113 -2.34 -5.86 31.52
N GLN A 114 -2.33 -5.44 30.26
CA GLN A 114 -3.32 -5.85 29.28
C GLN A 114 -2.73 -6.90 28.36
N VAL A 115 -3.35 -8.08 28.36
CA VAL A 115 -3.05 -9.13 27.37
C VAL A 115 -3.94 -8.91 26.16
N ARG A 116 -3.34 -8.85 24.99
CA ARG A 116 -4.04 -8.71 23.70
C ARG A 116 -3.60 -9.82 22.76
N GLU A 117 -4.55 -10.33 22.02
CA GLU A 117 -4.26 -11.25 20.92
C GLU A 117 -3.79 -10.47 19.70
N LEU A 118 -2.78 -11.01 19.02
CA LEU A 118 -2.33 -10.56 17.72
C LEU A 118 -2.19 -11.78 16.81
N CYS A 119 -2.83 -11.78 15.64
CA CYS A 119 -2.64 -12.83 14.66
C CYS A 119 -1.16 -12.88 14.24
N THR A 120 -0.61 -14.09 14.14
CA THR A 120 0.82 -14.29 13.84
C THR A 120 1.21 -13.80 12.45
N ASP A 121 0.23 -13.74 11.52
CA ASP A 121 0.38 -13.22 10.17
C ASP A 121 -0.91 -12.54 9.70
N ALA A 122 -0.91 -11.98 8.49
CA ALA A 122 -2.06 -11.31 7.89
C ALA A 122 -2.16 -11.60 6.37
N PRO A 123 -3.37 -11.55 5.78
CA PRO A 123 -3.56 -11.78 4.36
C PRO A 123 -2.97 -10.65 3.51
N GLN A 124 -2.33 -11.00 2.41
CA GLN A 124 -1.86 -10.05 1.41
C GLN A 124 -2.50 -10.30 0.06
N LEU A 125 -3.20 -9.30 -0.47
CA LEU A 125 -3.84 -9.33 -1.78
C LEU A 125 -3.09 -8.42 -2.75
N LEU A 126 -2.69 -8.96 -3.90
CA LEU A 126 -2.03 -8.23 -4.99
C LEU A 126 -2.98 -8.09 -6.17
N VAL A 127 -3.15 -6.88 -6.67
CA VAL A 127 -3.99 -6.58 -7.84
C VAL A 127 -3.17 -5.84 -8.91
N PRO A 128 -3.59 -5.85 -10.19
CA PRO A 128 -2.78 -5.31 -11.28
C PRO A 128 -2.46 -3.82 -11.15
N GLY A 129 -3.43 -3.01 -10.76
CA GLY A 129 -3.25 -1.56 -10.68
C GLY A 129 -4.29 -0.88 -9.77
N PRO A 130 -4.18 0.46 -9.57
CA PRO A 130 -5.08 1.23 -8.68
C PRO A 130 -6.56 1.12 -9.07
N ALA A 131 -6.87 1.01 -10.37
CA ALA A 131 -8.25 0.82 -10.83
C ALA A 131 -8.87 -0.48 -10.31
N ALA A 132 -8.09 -1.55 -10.15
CA ALA A 132 -8.53 -2.80 -9.53
C ALA A 132 -8.77 -2.64 -8.01
N VAL A 133 -7.95 -1.84 -7.30
CA VAL A 133 -8.17 -1.50 -5.89
C VAL A 133 -9.52 -0.78 -5.72
N GLU A 134 -9.81 0.22 -6.57
CA GLU A 134 -11.07 0.96 -6.52
C GLU A 134 -12.27 0.09 -6.90
N PHE A 135 -12.11 -0.81 -7.87
CA PHE A 135 -13.14 -1.78 -8.24
C PHE A 135 -13.50 -2.72 -7.09
N LEU A 136 -12.51 -3.27 -6.38
CA LEU A 136 -12.75 -4.08 -5.17
C LEU A 136 -13.45 -3.26 -4.07
N GLY A 137 -13.04 -2.00 -3.89
CA GLY A 137 -13.71 -1.07 -2.98
C GLY A 137 -15.16 -0.78 -3.38
N LEU A 138 -15.47 -0.70 -4.66
CA LEU A 138 -16.83 -0.54 -5.15
C LEU A 138 -17.68 -1.80 -4.87
N LEU A 139 -17.15 -2.99 -5.13
CA LEU A 139 -17.82 -4.25 -4.79
C LEU A 139 -18.07 -4.34 -3.26
N GLY A 140 -17.08 -3.97 -2.45
CA GLY A 140 -17.21 -3.93 -0.99
C GLY A 140 -18.34 -3.00 -0.54
N ARG A 141 -18.34 -1.75 -1.05
CA ARG A 141 -19.37 -0.76 -0.72
C ARG A 141 -20.79 -1.18 -1.15
N SER A 142 -20.93 -1.83 -2.30
CA SER A 142 -22.24 -2.23 -2.84
C SER A 142 -22.83 -3.47 -2.16
N THR A 143 -22.00 -4.25 -1.43
CA THR A 143 -22.42 -5.56 -0.90
C THR A 143 -22.48 -5.62 0.62
N ARG A 144 -21.63 -4.87 1.36
CA ARG A 144 -21.50 -4.99 2.83
C ARG A 144 -22.75 -4.71 3.65
N PHE A 145 -23.74 -4.01 3.09
CA PHE A 145 -25.03 -3.71 3.72
C PHE A 145 -26.19 -4.54 3.16
N ARG A 146 -25.91 -5.46 2.21
CA ARG A 146 -26.97 -6.29 1.65
C ARG A 146 -27.49 -7.24 2.71
N ARG A 147 -28.81 -7.41 2.72
CA ARG A 147 -29.47 -8.41 3.57
C ARG A 147 -29.45 -9.77 2.90
N THR A 148 -29.42 -10.79 3.71
CA THR A 148 -29.45 -12.20 3.29
C THR A 148 -30.79 -12.82 3.59
N ALA A 149 -31.05 -14.02 3.11
CA ALA A 149 -32.28 -14.75 3.42
C ALA A 149 -32.41 -15.12 4.91
N GLU A 150 -31.29 -15.06 5.67
CA GLU A 150 -31.24 -15.37 7.10
C GLU A 150 -31.57 -14.16 7.99
N ASP A 151 -31.61 -12.96 7.40
CA ASP A 151 -31.92 -11.73 8.12
C ASP A 151 -33.43 -11.67 8.48
N PRO A 152 -33.81 -11.03 9.61
CA PRO A 152 -35.23 -10.93 10.04
C PRO A 152 -36.13 -10.27 8.99
N ASP A 153 -35.59 -9.38 8.17
CA ASP A 153 -36.27 -8.72 7.06
C ASP A 153 -35.38 -8.77 5.81
N PRO A 154 -35.37 -9.88 5.07
CA PRO A 154 -34.44 -10.10 3.97
C PRO A 154 -34.72 -9.20 2.75
N GLY A 155 -35.90 -8.59 2.66
CA GLY A 155 -36.34 -7.87 1.49
C GLY A 155 -36.69 -8.79 0.31
N PRO A 156 -37.11 -8.21 -0.85
CA PRO A 156 -37.56 -9.01 -1.99
C PRO A 156 -36.42 -9.72 -2.75
N TYR A 157 -35.18 -9.32 -2.53
CA TYR A 157 -34.02 -9.82 -3.28
C TYR A 157 -32.81 -9.98 -2.35
N PRO A 158 -32.78 -10.99 -1.48
CA PRO A 158 -31.68 -11.21 -0.57
C PRO A 158 -30.38 -11.56 -1.32
N ALA A 159 -29.25 -11.12 -0.77
CA ALA A 159 -27.95 -11.53 -1.24
C ALA A 159 -27.60 -12.94 -0.74
N PRO A 160 -26.71 -13.69 -1.39
CA PRO A 160 -26.18 -14.93 -0.85
C PRO A 160 -25.50 -14.72 0.52
N ALA A 161 -25.62 -15.70 1.41
CA ALA A 161 -25.30 -15.58 2.84
C ALA A 161 -23.92 -14.97 3.17
N ARG A 162 -22.87 -15.29 2.42
CA ARG A 162 -21.50 -14.81 2.69
C ARG A 162 -21.09 -13.54 1.91
N VAL A 163 -21.92 -13.07 0.98
CA VAL A 163 -21.60 -11.88 0.14
C VAL A 163 -21.46 -10.59 0.96
N PRO A 164 -22.32 -10.30 1.97
CA PRO A 164 -22.11 -9.13 2.82
C PRO A 164 -20.80 -9.19 3.61
N LEU A 165 -20.40 -10.36 4.10
CA LEU A 165 -19.13 -10.55 4.80
C LEU A 165 -17.94 -10.31 3.86
N LEU A 166 -17.97 -10.83 2.63
CA LEU A 166 -16.98 -10.50 1.61
C LEU A 166 -16.91 -8.99 1.41
N GLY A 167 -18.06 -8.30 1.34
CA GLY A 167 -18.13 -6.84 1.20
C GLY A 167 -17.45 -6.09 2.33
N ARG A 168 -17.55 -6.56 3.58
CA ARG A 168 -16.85 -5.98 4.74
C ARG A 168 -15.33 -6.12 4.59
N TRP A 169 -14.84 -7.29 4.18
CA TRP A 169 -13.42 -7.54 3.97
C TRP A 169 -12.85 -6.72 2.80
N LEU A 170 -13.53 -6.68 1.65
CA LEU A 170 -13.09 -5.88 0.52
C LEU A 170 -13.03 -4.39 0.85
N THR A 171 -13.98 -3.90 1.66
CA THR A 171 -13.96 -2.51 2.15
C THR A 171 -12.76 -2.27 3.05
N GLN A 172 -12.46 -3.17 3.99
CA GLN A 172 -11.30 -3.07 4.88
C GLN A 172 -9.98 -3.06 4.10
N LEU A 173 -9.82 -4.00 3.18
CA LEU A 173 -8.62 -4.09 2.35
C LEU A 173 -8.40 -2.80 1.53
N ARG A 174 -9.46 -2.29 0.89
CA ARG A 174 -9.41 -1.03 0.14
C ARG A 174 -9.05 0.16 1.03
N ASP A 175 -9.61 0.25 2.23
CA ASP A 175 -9.30 1.33 3.17
C ASP A 175 -7.84 1.23 3.65
N ARG A 176 -7.32 0.02 3.83
CA ARG A 176 -5.91 -0.21 4.16
C ARG A 176 -4.96 0.13 3.01
N ALA A 177 -5.34 -0.09 1.76
CA ALA A 177 -4.54 0.32 0.60
C ALA A 177 -4.26 1.85 0.57
N GLN A 178 -5.07 2.65 1.28
CA GLN A 178 -4.88 4.09 1.41
C GLN A 178 -3.98 4.50 2.59
N VAL A 179 -3.58 3.54 3.43
CA VAL A 179 -2.71 3.82 4.59
C VAL A 179 -1.25 3.67 4.15
N PRO A 180 -0.44 4.73 4.27
CA PRO A 180 0.97 4.67 3.93
C PRO A 180 1.69 3.53 4.67
N GLY A 181 2.48 2.76 3.97
CA GLY A 181 3.22 1.63 4.53
C GLY A 181 2.47 0.30 4.58
N SER A 182 1.13 0.29 4.51
CA SER A 182 0.35 -0.94 4.50
C SER A 182 0.64 -1.81 3.28
N SER A 183 0.65 -3.12 3.50
CA SER A 183 0.90 -4.15 2.47
C SER A 183 -0.24 -5.16 2.34
N LEU A 184 -1.41 -4.93 2.97
CA LEU A 184 -2.56 -5.85 2.90
C LEU A 184 -3.21 -5.90 1.51
N LEU A 185 -3.29 -4.78 0.81
CA LEU A 185 -3.76 -4.70 -0.58
C LEU A 185 -2.84 -3.79 -1.37
N LEU A 186 -2.18 -4.33 -2.38
CA LEU A 186 -1.20 -3.62 -3.18
C LEU A 186 -1.54 -3.68 -4.67
N ALA A 187 -1.42 -2.53 -5.34
CA ALA A 187 -1.46 -2.41 -6.80
C ALA A 187 -0.06 -2.66 -7.37
N MET A 188 0.10 -3.65 -8.24
CA MET A 188 1.39 -4.06 -8.78
C MET A 188 2.08 -2.93 -9.56
N THR A 189 1.34 -2.18 -10.39
CA THR A 189 1.91 -1.05 -11.14
C THR A 189 2.45 0.04 -10.24
N ASP A 190 1.75 0.39 -9.16
CA ASP A 190 2.23 1.37 -8.19
C ASP A 190 3.43 0.86 -7.41
N LEU A 191 3.42 -0.43 -7.06
CA LEU A 191 4.51 -1.07 -6.35
C LEU A 191 5.79 -1.10 -7.18
N LEU A 192 5.71 -1.53 -8.43
CA LEU A 192 6.85 -1.52 -9.35
C LEU A 192 7.33 -0.09 -9.66
N GLY A 193 6.41 0.86 -9.88
CA GLY A 193 6.73 2.26 -10.15
C GLY A 193 7.38 3.02 -8.97
N ARG A 194 7.35 2.45 -7.76
CA ARG A 194 8.13 2.96 -6.60
C ARG A 194 9.58 2.47 -6.61
N HIS A 195 9.85 1.33 -7.26
CA HIS A 195 11.18 0.71 -7.28
C HIS A 195 11.95 0.97 -8.57
N TRP A 196 11.25 1.33 -9.66
CA TRP A 196 11.88 1.59 -10.95
C TRP A 196 11.31 2.84 -11.63
N ALA A 197 12.19 3.69 -12.13
CA ALA A 197 11.84 4.78 -13.03
C ALA A 197 11.90 4.31 -14.48
N THR A 198 10.85 4.56 -15.23
CA THR A 198 10.79 4.32 -16.68
C THR A 198 10.94 5.62 -17.45
N GLY A 199 11.08 5.54 -18.77
CA GLY A 199 10.98 6.70 -19.66
C GLY A 199 9.54 7.17 -19.93
N GLN A 200 8.53 6.52 -19.34
CA GLN A 200 7.11 6.79 -19.54
C GLN A 200 6.56 7.75 -18.49
N SER A 201 5.38 8.31 -18.76
CA SER A 201 4.59 9.00 -17.74
C SER A 201 4.01 8.02 -16.72
N ARG A 202 3.58 8.54 -15.57
CA ARG A 202 2.90 7.72 -14.54
C ARG A 202 1.59 7.08 -15.05
N LEU A 203 0.94 7.69 -16.03
CA LEU A 203 -0.29 7.15 -16.61
C LEU A 203 0.03 5.95 -17.51
N GLU A 204 1.07 6.04 -18.33
CA GLU A 204 1.55 4.95 -19.17
C GLU A 204 2.08 3.79 -18.31
N ASP A 205 2.74 4.08 -17.19
CA ASP A 205 3.18 3.06 -16.21
C ASP A 205 2.03 2.26 -15.57
N GLN A 206 0.77 2.71 -15.70
CA GLN A 206 -0.39 1.89 -15.30
C GLN A 206 -0.67 0.72 -16.24
N HIS A 207 -0.06 0.67 -17.42
CA HIS A 207 -0.07 -0.51 -18.27
C HIS A 207 1.02 -1.50 -17.79
N LEU A 208 0.63 -2.53 -17.02
CA LEU A 208 1.57 -3.45 -16.37
C LEU A 208 2.57 -4.10 -17.34
N GLY A 209 2.12 -4.48 -18.53
CA GLY A 209 2.99 -5.06 -19.55
C GLY A 209 4.02 -4.08 -20.09
N ALA A 210 3.67 -2.80 -20.26
CA ALA A 210 4.58 -1.76 -20.71
C ALA A 210 5.61 -1.43 -19.61
N LEU A 211 5.16 -1.28 -18.36
CA LEU A 211 6.04 -1.08 -17.21
C LEU A 211 7.06 -2.21 -17.07
N LEU A 212 6.63 -3.47 -17.15
CA LEU A 212 7.53 -4.63 -17.12
C LEU A 212 8.46 -4.67 -18.32
N GLY A 213 7.99 -4.22 -19.50
CA GLY A 213 8.81 -4.08 -20.70
C GLY A 213 9.97 -3.10 -20.52
N TRP A 214 9.79 -2.02 -19.74
CA TRP A 214 10.86 -1.12 -19.36
C TRP A 214 11.81 -1.72 -18.33
N ILE A 215 11.29 -2.43 -17.33
CA ILE A 215 12.10 -2.99 -16.23
C ILE A 215 12.97 -4.14 -16.73
N ALA A 216 12.39 -5.04 -17.53
CA ALA A 216 13.05 -6.24 -18.06
C ALA A 216 12.74 -6.41 -19.56
N PRO A 217 13.30 -5.55 -20.43
CA PRO A 217 13.04 -5.63 -21.86
C PRO A 217 13.53 -6.98 -22.43
N PRO A 218 12.76 -7.59 -23.34
CA PRO A 218 13.20 -8.78 -24.07
C PRO A 218 14.52 -8.52 -24.82
N ALA A 219 15.30 -9.57 -25.02
CA ALA A 219 16.57 -9.46 -25.73
C ALA A 219 16.40 -8.80 -27.11
N GLY A 220 17.21 -7.80 -27.39
CA GLY A 220 17.21 -7.05 -28.65
C GLY A 220 16.19 -5.91 -28.75
N LEU A 221 15.42 -5.65 -27.69
CA LEU A 221 14.51 -4.50 -27.61
C LEU A 221 14.98 -3.51 -26.54
N THR A 222 14.73 -2.23 -26.78
CA THR A 222 14.77 -1.21 -25.75
C THR A 222 13.49 -1.26 -24.90
N GLY A 223 13.50 -0.64 -23.73
CA GLY A 223 12.32 -0.52 -22.89
C GLY A 223 11.14 0.16 -23.60
N ALA A 224 11.42 1.22 -24.39
CA ALA A 224 10.41 1.91 -25.16
C ALA A 224 9.78 1.02 -26.24
N GLU A 225 10.58 0.24 -26.98
CA GLU A 225 10.08 -0.71 -27.99
C GLU A 225 9.28 -1.84 -27.35
N ALA A 226 9.74 -2.37 -26.22
CA ALA A 226 9.05 -3.41 -25.47
C ALA A 226 7.70 -2.90 -24.93
N ALA A 227 7.65 -1.67 -24.41
CA ALA A 227 6.43 -1.03 -23.92
C ALA A 227 5.44 -0.79 -25.07
N LEU A 228 5.89 -0.19 -26.18
CA LEU A 228 5.05 0.03 -27.36
C LEU A 228 4.47 -1.30 -27.89
N ARG A 229 5.29 -2.35 -27.91
CA ARG A 229 4.83 -3.68 -28.32
C ARG A 229 3.79 -4.24 -27.34
N ALA A 230 3.97 -4.06 -26.02
CA ALA A 230 3.00 -4.51 -25.03
C ALA A 230 1.64 -3.79 -25.19
N GLU A 231 1.64 -2.49 -25.51
CA GLU A 231 0.44 -1.70 -25.67
C GLU A 231 -0.29 -1.94 -27.00
N THR A 232 0.44 -2.27 -28.07
CA THR A 232 -0.12 -2.24 -29.42
C THR A 232 -0.19 -3.58 -30.12
N ALA A 233 0.57 -4.59 -29.69
CA ALA A 233 0.61 -5.89 -30.36
C ALA A 233 -0.74 -6.61 -30.22
N ARG A 234 -1.20 -7.15 -31.36
CA ARG A 234 -2.48 -7.85 -31.47
C ARG A 234 -2.27 -9.21 -32.13
N ASP A 235 -3.18 -10.12 -31.82
CA ASP A 235 -3.29 -11.41 -32.50
C ASP A 235 -3.98 -11.30 -33.87
N ASP A 236 -4.11 -12.41 -34.58
CA ASP A 236 -4.77 -12.50 -35.89
C ASP A 236 -6.26 -12.13 -35.86
N ARG A 237 -6.87 -12.11 -34.66
CA ARG A 237 -8.26 -11.70 -34.45
C ARG A 237 -8.38 -10.22 -34.05
N GLY A 238 -7.25 -9.50 -34.00
CA GLY A 238 -7.18 -8.10 -33.61
C GLY A 238 -7.28 -7.86 -32.10
N GLN A 239 -7.14 -8.89 -31.25
CA GLN A 239 -7.16 -8.76 -29.80
C GLN A 239 -5.77 -8.40 -29.28
N LEU A 240 -5.71 -7.60 -28.20
CA LEU A 240 -4.45 -7.25 -27.55
C LEU A 240 -3.78 -8.49 -26.97
N LEU A 241 -2.49 -8.68 -27.29
CA LEU A 241 -1.68 -9.75 -26.70
C LEU A 241 -1.36 -9.48 -25.22
N CYS A 242 -1.36 -8.22 -24.82
CA CYS A 242 -1.19 -7.79 -23.44
C CYS A 242 -2.25 -6.72 -23.11
N PRO A 243 -3.42 -7.13 -22.58
CA PRO A 243 -4.46 -6.19 -22.20
C PRO A 243 -3.97 -5.20 -21.11
N PRO A 244 -4.53 -3.98 -21.05
CA PRO A 244 -4.29 -3.08 -19.94
C PRO A 244 -4.61 -3.75 -18.59
N ALA A 245 -3.87 -3.38 -17.55
CA ALA A 245 -4.02 -3.94 -16.20
C ALA A 245 -5.26 -3.42 -15.44
N GLY A 246 -6.10 -2.61 -16.06
CA GLY A 246 -7.37 -2.14 -15.51
C GLY A 246 -8.44 -3.23 -15.51
N PRO A 247 -9.51 -3.09 -14.71
CA PRO A 247 -10.58 -4.08 -14.67
C PRO A 247 -11.48 -4.05 -15.92
N THR A 248 -11.35 -3.04 -16.78
CA THR A 248 -12.25 -2.83 -17.93
C THR A 248 -11.74 -3.56 -19.17
N THR A 249 -12.63 -4.22 -19.89
CA THR A 249 -12.34 -4.88 -21.16
C THR A 249 -12.00 -3.90 -22.29
N ASP A 250 -11.28 -4.39 -23.34
CA ASP A 250 -11.08 -3.63 -24.58
C ASP A 250 -12.42 -3.55 -25.36
N PRO A 251 -12.85 -2.35 -25.82
CA PRO A 251 -14.09 -2.20 -26.61
C PRO A 251 -14.15 -3.09 -27.88
N ARG A 252 -13.02 -3.41 -28.49
CA ARG A 252 -12.98 -4.33 -29.64
C ARG A 252 -13.24 -5.78 -29.23
N PHE A 253 -12.72 -6.19 -28.09
CA PHE A 253 -13.03 -7.49 -27.51
C PHE A 253 -14.52 -7.58 -27.18
N ASP A 254 -15.08 -6.56 -26.53
CA ASP A 254 -16.49 -6.54 -26.16
C ASP A 254 -17.40 -6.63 -27.37
N SER A 255 -17.23 -5.75 -28.37
CA SER A 255 -18.10 -5.71 -29.54
C SER A 255 -17.88 -6.88 -30.49
N GLY A 256 -16.63 -7.32 -30.66
CA GLY A 256 -16.26 -8.33 -31.65
C GLY A 256 -16.44 -9.78 -31.20
N LEU A 257 -16.22 -10.06 -29.93
CA LEU A 257 -16.19 -11.43 -29.39
C LEU A 257 -17.19 -11.65 -28.25
N LEU A 258 -17.17 -10.78 -27.22
CA LEU A 258 -17.94 -11.00 -26.00
C LEU A 258 -19.43 -10.82 -26.21
N ALA A 259 -19.86 -9.69 -26.77
CA ALA A 259 -21.27 -9.41 -26.99
C ALA A 259 -21.98 -10.45 -27.91
N PRO A 260 -21.35 -10.89 -29.02
CA PRO A 260 -21.91 -12.00 -29.80
C PRO A 260 -21.98 -13.33 -29.03
N ALA A 261 -21.05 -13.61 -28.14
CA ALA A 261 -21.07 -14.82 -27.31
C ALA A 261 -22.20 -14.75 -26.27
N ILE A 262 -22.37 -13.60 -25.60
CA ILE A 262 -23.48 -13.34 -24.65
C ILE A 262 -24.83 -13.48 -25.37
N THR A 263 -24.97 -12.92 -26.57
CA THR A 263 -26.22 -13.04 -27.38
C THR A 263 -26.57 -14.52 -27.66
N ARG A 264 -25.57 -15.34 -28.00
CA ARG A 264 -25.80 -16.78 -28.21
C ARG A 264 -26.17 -17.52 -26.90
N TYR A 265 -25.59 -17.13 -25.78
CA TYR A 265 -25.93 -17.66 -24.47
C TYR A 265 -27.40 -17.31 -24.12
N ASP A 266 -27.79 -16.05 -24.29
CA ASP A 266 -29.15 -15.60 -23.99
C ASP A 266 -30.19 -16.30 -24.89
N ALA A 267 -29.89 -16.51 -26.17
CA ALA A 267 -30.75 -17.27 -27.08
C ALA A 267 -30.94 -18.72 -26.61
N ALA A 268 -29.88 -19.40 -26.18
CA ALA A 268 -29.98 -20.77 -25.65
C ALA A 268 -30.85 -20.82 -24.37
N ARG A 269 -30.70 -19.82 -23.47
CA ARG A 269 -31.54 -19.70 -22.27
C ARG A 269 -33.02 -19.47 -22.61
N GLN A 270 -33.31 -18.58 -23.57
CA GLN A 270 -34.69 -18.27 -23.99
C GLN A 270 -35.39 -19.50 -24.59
N LEU A 271 -34.64 -20.37 -25.28
CA LEU A 271 -35.15 -21.63 -25.80
C LEU A 271 -35.29 -22.73 -24.74
N GLY A 272 -34.83 -22.51 -23.51
CA GLY A 272 -34.85 -23.51 -22.44
C GLY A 272 -33.84 -24.64 -22.65
N ASP A 273 -32.88 -24.49 -23.57
CA ASP A 273 -31.84 -25.49 -23.85
C ASP A 273 -30.69 -25.34 -22.85
N ALA A 274 -30.78 -26.07 -21.73
CA ALA A 274 -29.80 -26.03 -20.67
C ALA A 274 -28.41 -26.53 -21.13
N VAL A 275 -28.35 -27.52 -22.03
CA VAL A 275 -27.06 -28.06 -22.52
C VAL A 275 -26.39 -27.05 -23.42
N ALA A 276 -27.11 -26.44 -24.34
CA ALA A 276 -26.57 -25.38 -25.19
C ALA A 276 -26.16 -24.16 -24.34
N ALA A 277 -26.95 -23.75 -23.33
CA ALA A 277 -26.62 -22.64 -22.46
C ALA A 277 -25.30 -22.91 -21.69
N GLN A 278 -25.12 -24.10 -21.14
CA GLN A 278 -23.88 -24.48 -20.44
C GLN A 278 -22.67 -24.50 -21.40
N ALA A 279 -22.84 -24.99 -22.63
CA ALA A 279 -21.76 -24.93 -23.61
C ALA A 279 -21.37 -23.47 -23.97
N ARG A 280 -22.34 -22.56 -24.08
CA ARG A 280 -22.07 -21.13 -24.34
C ARG A 280 -21.44 -20.42 -23.14
N GLU A 281 -21.80 -20.83 -21.93
CA GLU A 281 -21.13 -20.36 -20.70
C GLU A 281 -19.65 -20.75 -20.70
N ALA A 282 -19.32 -21.97 -21.07
CA ALA A 282 -17.93 -22.42 -21.21
C ALA A 282 -17.18 -21.64 -22.34
N ASP A 283 -17.84 -21.36 -23.47
CA ASP A 283 -17.27 -20.53 -24.55
C ASP A 283 -16.91 -19.12 -24.04
N ILE A 284 -17.80 -18.50 -23.24
CA ILE A 284 -17.58 -17.18 -22.65
C ILE A 284 -16.42 -17.23 -21.64
N ALA A 285 -16.40 -18.23 -20.77
CA ALA A 285 -15.31 -18.41 -19.81
C ALA A 285 -13.95 -18.53 -20.51
N ALA A 286 -13.87 -19.31 -21.59
CA ALA A 286 -12.65 -19.43 -22.38
C ALA A 286 -12.23 -18.11 -23.04
N LEU A 287 -13.17 -17.30 -23.53
CA LEU A 287 -12.89 -15.96 -24.06
C LEU A 287 -12.31 -15.03 -22.97
N LEU A 288 -12.95 -15.03 -21.79
CA LEU A 288 -12.50 -14.20 -20.65
C LEU A 288 -11.13 -14.62 -20.15
N GLU A 289 -10.81 -15.90 -20.18
CA GLU A 289 -9.49 -16.42 -19.83
C GLU A 289 -8.41 -15.86 -20.78
N THR A 290 -8.69 -15.71 -22.07
CA THR A 290 -7.71 -15.15 -23.02
C THR A 290 -7.31 -13.71 -22.68
N VAL A 291 -8.20 -12.94 -22.03
CA VAL A 291 -7.94 -11.57 -21.58
C VAL A 291 -7.23 -11.54 -20.23
N LEU A 292 -7.63 -12.43 -19.30
CA LEU A 292 -7.10 -12.44 -17.93
C LEU A 292 -5.72 -13.10 -17.81
N ARG A 293 -5.45 -14.17 -18.58
CA ARG A 293 -4.21 -14.94 -18.51
C ARG A 293 -2.96 -14.11 -18.75
N PRO A 294 -2.88 -13.24 -19.76
CA PRO A 294 -1.71 -12.40 -19.97
C PRO A 294 -1.42 -11.47 -18.78
N THR A 295 -2.46 -10.88 -18.17
CA THR A 295 -2.30 -10.02 -16.98
C THR A 295 -1.87 -10.85 -15.78
N TRP A 296 -2.43 -12.05 -15.59
CA TRP A 296 -2.03 -13.00 -14.56
C TRP A 296 -0.54 -13.32 -14.61
N GLU A 297 -0.03 -13.66 -15.78
CA GLU A 297 1.39 -13.95 -15.97
C GLU A 297 2.28 -12.73 -15.67
N ARG A 298 1.83 -11.52 -16.05
CA ARG A 298 2.52 -10.27 -15.73
C ARG A 298 2.53 -9.96 -14.24
N MET A 299 1.47 -10.30 -13.51
CA MET A 299 1.43 -10.16 -12.05
C MET A 299 2.53 -10.99 -11.40
N TRP A 300 2.66 -12.25 -11.77
CA TRP A 300 3.71 -13.13 -11.22
C TRP A 300 5.12 -12.71 -11.65
N GLN A 301 5.29 -12.20 -12.86
CA GLN A 301 6.56 -11.58 -13.26
C GLN A 301 6.93 -10.40 -12.35
N GLY A 302 5.96 -9.56 -12.00
CA GLY A 302 6.15 -8.48 -11.02
C GLY A 302 6.52 -8.99 -9.63
N VAL A 303 5.86 -10.06 -9.16
CA VAL A 303 6.19 -10.73 -7.89
C VAL A 303 7.64 -11.23 -7.89
N ASP A 304 8.09 -11.87 -8.98
CA ASP A 304 9.46 -12.39 -9.10
C ASP A 304 10.50 -11.26 -9.04
N LEU A 305 10.26 -10.13 -9.73
CA LEU A 305 11.14 -8.95 -9.67
C LEU A 305 11.24 -8.38 -8.25
N LEU A 306 10.13 -8.32 -7.52
CA LEU A 306 10.11 -7.81 -6.14
C LEU A 306 10.77 -8.78 -5.16
N ARG A 307 10.66 -10.09 -5.37
CA ARG A 307 11.35 -11.10 -4.57
C ARG A 307 12.86 -11.05 -4.72
N ALA A 308 13.35 -10.60 -5.86
CA ALA A 308 14.77 -10.44 -6.11
C ALA A 308 15.38 -9.27 -5.30
N LEU A 309 14.59 -8.33 -4.80
CA LEU A 309 15.05 -7.24 -3.95
C LEU A 309 15.16 -7.69 -2.47
N PRO A 310 16.23 -7.31 -1.77
CA PRO A 310 16.32 -7.55 -0.33
C PRO A 310 15.21 -6.78 0.41
N ALA A 311 14.77 -7.32 1.54
CA ALA A 311 13.78 -6.66 2.38
C ALA A 311 14.39 -5.48 3.14
N ALA A 312 13.65 -4.36 3.25
CA ALA A 312 14.03 -3.21 4.04
C ALA A 312 14.04 -3.54 5.55
N ALA A 313 14.94 -2.93 6.33
CA ALA A 313 15.13 -3.28 7.75
C ALA A 313 13.90 -3.01 8.64
N HIS A 314 13.15 -1.92 8.37
CA HIS A 314 11.93 -1.58 9.14
C HIS A 314 10.65 -2.26 8.60
N LEU A 315 10.77 -3.15 7.64
CA LEU A 315 9.62 -3.83 7.03
C LEU A 315 8.83 -4.71 8.03
N PRO A 316 9.48 -5.47 8.95
CA PRO A 316 8.77 -6.24 9.98
C PRO A 316 7.88 -5.37 10.88
N GLU A 317 8.33 -4.16 11.25
CA GLU A 317 7.58 -3.22 12.06
C GLU A 317 6.33 -2.71 11.34
N ARG A 318 6.43 -2.43 10.02
CA ARG A 318 5.28 -2.04 9.20
C ARG A 318 4.28 -3.18 9.05
N TRP A 319 4.77 -4.41 8.86
CA TRP A 319 3.92 -5.60 8.76
C TRP A 319 3.19 -5.91 10.07
N GLU A 320 3.82 -5.69 11.22
CA GLU A 320 3.15 -5.80 12.52
C GLU A 320 1.94 -4.86 12.60
N GLY A 321 2.04 -3.62 12.08
CA GLY A 321 0.92 -2.70 11.98
C GLY A 321 -0.23 -3.23 11.11
N ASP A 322 0.09 -3.96 10.04
CA ASP A 322 -0.91 -4.62 9.20
C ASP A 322 -1.56 -5.83 9.90
N ARG A 323 -0.79 -6.62 10.65
CA ARG A 323 -1.30 -7.71 11.49
C ARG A 323 -2.29 -7.17 12.54
N TRP A 324 -1.98 -6.05 13.21
CA TRP A 324 -2.90 -5.37 14.13
C TRP A 324 -4.18 -4.91 13.46
N SER A 325 -4.07 -4.37 12.25
CA SER A 325 -5.24 -3.92 11.48
C SER A 325 -6.15 -5.09 11.09
N TYR A 326 -5.56 -6.21 10.65
CA TYR A 326 -6.28 -7.43 10.34
C TYR A 326 -6.96 -8.01 11.59
N THR A 327 -6.22 -8.19 12.68
CA THR A 327 -6.74 -8.73 13.95
C THR A 327 -7.92 -7.90 14.45
N SER A 328 -7.78 -6.58 14.49
CA SER A 328 -8.86 -5.70 14.92
C SER A 328 -10.11 -5.78 14.03
N HIS A 329 -9.95 -6.00 12.73
CA HIS A 329 -11.09 -6.17 11.84
C HIS A 329 -11.77 -7.53 12.02
N ARG A 330 -10.99 -8.62 12.17
CA ARG A 330 -11.49 -9.96 12.55
C ARG A 330 -12.33 -9.89 13.82
N ASP A 331 -11.81 -9.25 14.87
CA ASP A 331 -12.47 -9.18 16.17
C ASP A 331 -13.77 -8.38 16.10
N ARG A 332 -13.82 -7.28 15.36
CA ARG A 332 -15.07 -6.54 15.11
C ARG A 332 -16.10 -7.36 14.37
N ILE A 333 -15.70 -8.19 13.41
CA ILE A 333 -16.61 -9.12 12.74
C ILE A 333 -17.12 -10.17 13.72
N ALA A 334 -16.25 -10.78 14.52
CA ALA A 334 -16.60 -11.78 15.52
C ALA A 334 -17.52 -11.21 16.62
N ALA A 335 -17.32 -9.95 17.00
CA ALA A 335 -18.19 -9.24 17.95
C ALA A 335 -19.56 -8.84 17.36
N GLY A 336 -19.83 -9.10 16.09
CA GLY A 336 -21.09 -8.72 15.44
C GLY A 336 -21.24 -7.20 15.23
N GLU A 337 -20.13 -6.44 15.24
CA GLU A 337 -20.20 -5.00 14.97
C GLU A 337 -20.77 -4.71 13.59
N PRO A 338 -21.50 -3.59 13.41
CA PRO A 338 -22.07 -3.22 12.12
C PRO A 338 -20.96 -3.02 11.05
N PRO A 339 -21.30 -3.16 9.76
CA PRO A 339 -20.37 -2.85 8.69
C PRO A 339 -19.86 -1.40 8.74
N GLN A 340 -18.70 -1.14 8.13
CA GLN A 340 -18.13 0.20 8.03
C GLN A 340 -19.16 1.17 7.43
N PRO A 341 -19.33 2.39 7.99
CA PRO A 341 -20.30 3.35 7.51
C PRO A 341 -20.01 3.79 6.07
N VAL A 342 -21.02 4.27 5.37
CA VAL A 342 -20.87 4.79 3.99
C VAL A 342 -20.00 6.05 3.98
N ARG A 343 -20.16 6.88 5.01
CA ARG A 343 -19.39 8.11 5.22
C ARG A 343 -18.98 8.20 6.69
N ASP A 344 -17.74 8.59 6.90
CA ASP A 344 -17.28 8.94 8.24
C ASP A 344 -17.93 10.25 8.68
N ASP A 345 -18.18 10.41 9.98
CA ASP A 345 -18.42 11.72 10.57
C ASP A 345 -17.13 12.56 10.54
N ALA A 346 -17.27 13.86 10.76
CA ALA A 346 -16.15 14.81 10.64
C ALA A 346 -14.98 14.48 11.57
N VAL A 347 -15.26 14.06 12.81
CA VAL A 347 -14.22 13.73 13.81
C VAL A 347 -13.49 12.44 13.41
N THR A 348 -14.23 11.41 13.02
CA THR A 348 -13.66 10.15 12.53
C THR A 348 -12.81 10.38 11.27
N ALA A 349 -13.29 11.21 10.33
CA ALA A 349 -12.54 11.57 9.13
C ALA A 349 -11.23 12.30 9.47
N ALA A 350 -11.27 13.27 10.41
CA ALA A 350 -10.09 13.99 10.86
C ALA A 350 -9.08 13.07 11.57
N ARG A 351 -9.54 12.14 12.41
CA ARG A 351 -8.69 11.13 13.07
C ARG A 351 -8.01 10.22 12.04
N LYS A 352 -8.73 9.75 11.03
CA LYS A 352 -8.17 8.93 9.93
C LYS A 352 -7.14 9.71 9.12
N LEU A 353 -7.39 11.00 8.84
CA LEU A 353 -6.43 11.85 8.14
C LEU A 353 -5.16 12.03 8.96
N ALA A 354 -5.27 12.45 10.22
CA ALA A 354 -4.13 12.62 11.12
C ALA A 354 -3.32 11.31 11.29
N GLN A 355 -3.99 10.16 11.31
CA GLN A 355 -3.32 8.87 11.33
C GLN A 355 -2.54 8.62 10.04
N ARG A 356 -3.13 8.87 8.87
CA ARG A 356 -2.45 8.69 7.57
C ARG A 356 -1.25 9.61 7.43
N GLU A 357 -1.34 10.85 7.89
CA GLU A 357 -0.21 11.79 7.90
C GLU A 357 0.95 11.29 8.77
N ARG A 358 0.65 10.74 9.96
CA ARG A 358 1.67 10.12 10.82
C ARG A 358 2.31 8.89 10.17
N GLU A 359 1.50 8.01 9.59
CA GLU A 359 2.02 6.82 8.90
C GLU A 359 2.85 7.20 7.66
N GLN A 360 2.50 8.29 6.97
CA GLN A 360 3.32 8.82 5.87
C GLN A 360 4.66 9.32 6.39
N THR A 361 4.66 10.16 7.42
CA THR A 361 5.91 10.66 8.04
C THR A 361 6.79 9.51 8.52
N ARG A 362 6.19 8.50 9.18
CA ARG A 362 6.91 7.33 9.65
C ARG A 362 7.51 6.53 8.48
N LEU A 363 6.73 6.35 7.42
CA LEU A 363 7.19 5.65 6.22
C LEU A 363 8.37 6.37 5.57
N ASP A 364 8.27 7.69 5.38
CA ASP A 364 9.32 8.51 4.74
C ASP A 364 10.63 8.42 5.54
N ILE A 365 10.55 8.50 6.87
CA ILE A 365 11.70 8.32 7.77
C ILE A 365 12.31 6.91 7.60
N GLN A 366 11.49 5.88 7.66
CA GLN A 366 11.96 4.50 7.56
C GLN A 366 12.54 4.19 6.17
N GLU A 367 11.91 4.68 5.09
CA GLU A 367 12.44 4.52 3.73
C GLU A 367 13.81 5.20 3.59
N ALA A 368 13.98 6.40 4.15
CA ALA A 368 15.27 7.10 4.15
C ALA A 368 16.36 6.36 4.95
N LEU A 369 16.00 5.73 6.07
CA LEU A 369 16.93 4.96 6.90
C LEU A 369 17.29 3.60 6.27
N ASP A 370 16.35 2.99 5.56
CA ASP A 370 16.50 1.66 4.96
C ASP A 370 17.24 1.70 3.61
N ASP A 371 17.15 2.82 2.88
CA ASP A 371 17.59 2.89 1.48
C ASP A 371 18.49 4.10 1.22
N PRO A 372 19.75 3.87 0.81
CA PRO A 372 20.67 4.94 0.45
C PRO A 372 20.15 5.86 -0.66
N LEU A 373 19.32 5.36 -1.61
CA LEU A 373 18.73 6.18 -2.66
C LEU A 373 17.65 7.11 -2.11
N ALA A 374 16.82 6.64 -1.18
CA ALA A 374 15.86 7.48 -0.49
C ALA A 374 16.56 8.54 0.38
N MET A 375 17.61 8.16 1.12
CA MET A 375 18.42 9.12 1.89
C MET A 375 19.11 10.14 0.97
N ALA A 376 19.57 9.74 -0.21
CA ALA A 376 20.20 10.67 -1.17
C ALA A 376 19.25 11.78 -1.63
N GLU A 377 17.94 11.53 -1.70
CA GLU A 377 16.94 12.58 -1.99
C GLU A 377 16.92 13.66 -0.91
N HIS A 378 16.94 13.25 0.37
CA HIS A 378 17.02 14.19 1.51
C HIS A 378 18.35 14.93 1.57
N ARG A 379 19.45 14.31 1.13
CA ARG A 379 20.75 14.98 1.01
C ARG A 379 20.74 16.04 -0.09
N LEU A 380 20.15 15.73 -1.24
CA LEU A 380 20.00 16.69 -2.35
C LEU A 380 19.09 17.86 -2.01
N SER A 381 18.06 17.62 -1.19
CA SER A 381 17.18 18.70 -0.71
C SER A 381 17.79 19.51 0.45
N GLY A 382 18.94 19.08 1.01
CA GLY A 382 19.56 19.71 2.18
C GLY A 382 18.89 19.35 3.52
N GLU A 383 17.95 18.40 3.53
CA GLU A 383 17.31 17.88 4.75
C GLU A 383 18.15 16.83 5.47
N ALA A 384 19.19 16.33 4.82
CA ALA A 384 20.19 15.44 5.38
C ALA A 384 21.58 15.79 4.86
N MET A 385 22.60 15.34 5.58
CA MET A 385 23.98 15.39 5.14
C MET A 385 24.73 14.13 5.54
N ALA A 386 25.58 13.63 4.67
CA ALA A 386 26.50 12.53 4.98
C ALA A 386 27.94 12.98 4.73
N GLY A 387 28.85 12.55 5.57
CA GLY A 387 30.25 12.93 5.45
C GLY A 387 31.18 12.01 6.23
N VAL A 388 32.46 12.20 6.02
CA VAL A 388 33.51 11.50 6.77
C VAL A 388 33.96 12.38 7.93
N VAL A 389 34.01 11.80 9.13
CA VAL A 389 34.54 12.49 10.31
C VAL A 389 36.02 12.76 10.14
N VAL A 390 36.41 14.03 10.19
CA VAL A 390 37.83 14.45 10.10
C VAL A 390 38.45 14.73 11.47
N GLU A 391 37.62 15.19 12.43
CA GLU A 391 38.06 15.58 13.74
C GLU A 391 36.97 15.41 14.79
N VAL A 392 37.35 15.04 16.01
CA VAL A 392 36.47 15.00 17.19
C VAL A 392 37.13 15.72 18.33
N GLU A 393 36.57 16.85 18.76
CA GLU A 393 37.07 17.62 19.90
C GLU A 393 36.22 17.33 21.14
N PRO A 394 36.85 16.92 22.27
CA PRO A 394 36.13 16.74 23.53
C PRO A 394 35.61 18.09 24.04
N ALA A 395 34.29 18.16 24.28
CA ALA A 395 33.69 19.33 24.94
C ALA A 395 32.66 18.85 25.97
N TYR A 396 32.36 19.70 26.95
CA TYR A 396 31.51 19.37 28.09
C TYR A 396 30.56 20.51 28.43
N ASP A 397 29.32 20.17 28.74
CA ASP A 397 28.38 21.06 29.40
C ASP A 397 28.62 21.02 30.90
N THR A 398 29.03 22.13 31.50
CA THR A 398 29.36 22.31 32.91
C THR A 398 28.30 23.06 33.71
N THR A 399 27.12 23.34 33.12
CA THR A 399 26.03 24.04 33.80
C THR A 399 25.38 23.23 34.93
N GLY A 400 25.53 21.89 34.89
CA GLY A 400 25.01 20.98 35.90
C GLY A 400 26.06 20.54 36.91
N ARG A 401 25.63 19.79 37.96
CA ARG A 401 26.51 19.27 39.02
C ARG A 401 27.60 18.31 38.47
N THR A 402 27.31 17.59 37.44
CA THR A 402 28.24 16.66 36.75
C THR A 402 28.44 17.12 35.34
N PRO A 403 29.69 17.33 34.86
CA PRO A 403 29.95 17.67 33.47
C PRO A 403 29.43 16.59 32.54
N LYS A 404 28.63 17.01 31.53
CA LYS A 404 28.08 16.11 30.52
C LYS A 404 28.88 16.24 29.23
N PRO A 405 29.23 15.14 28.55
CA PRO A 405 29.96 15.22 27.28
C PRO A 405 29.09 15.90 26.21
N ARG A 406 29.72 16.78 25.42
CA ARG A 406 29.13 17.53 24.29
C ARG A 406 30.19 17.69 23.18
N PRO A 407 30.79 16.58 22.71
CA PRO A 407 31.87 16.65 21.75
C PRO A 407 31.47 17.37 20.49
N LEU A 408 32.41 18.09 19.89
CA LEU A 408 32.30 18.65 18.55
C LEU A 408 32.82 17.63 17.55
N VAL A 409 32.06 17.38 16.52
CA VAL A 409 32.38 16.45 15.43
C VAL A 409 32.44 17.25 14.15
N THR A 410 33.62 17.30 13.52
CA THR A 410 33.82 17.98 12.24
C THR A 410 33.81 16.95 11.11
N LEU A 411 32.95 17.16 10.13
CA LEU A 411 32.74 16.31 8.97
C LEU A 411 33.28 16.97 7.72
N ARG A 412 33.82 16.18 6.81
CA ARG A 412 34.02 16.57 5.42
C ARG A 412 32.86 16.04 4.58
N THR A 413 32.17 16.94 3.90
CA THR A 413 30.98 16.61 3.10
C THR A 413 30.85 17.52 1.89
N ASP A 414 30.25 16.98 0.81
CA ASP A 414 29.83 17.76 -0.38
C ASP A 414 28.37 18.22 -0.25
N ASP A 415 27.64 17.71 0.76
CA ASP A 415 26.24 18.05 1.01
C ASP A 415 26.12 19.44 1.64
N ARG A 416 25.00 20.10 1.37
CA ARG A 416 24.70 21.44 1.88
C ARG A 416 23.46 21.41 2.76
N PRO A 417 23.62 21.15 4.08
CA PRO A 417 22.47 21.11 4.97
C PRO A 417 21.78 22.46 5.06
N HIS A 418 20.46 22.46 5.06
CA HIS A 418 19.67 23.66 5.32
C HIS A 418 19.69 24.01 6.81
N GLY A 419 19.83 25.29 7.10
CA GLY A 419 19.73 25.84 8.46
C GLY A 419 20.97 26.59 8.90
N ASP A 420 20.74 27.46 9.88
CA ASP A 420 21.78 28.26 10.53
C ASP A 420 22.36 27.51 11.73
N ALA A 421 23.45 28.03 12.27
CA ALA A 421 24.02 27.56 13.53
C ALA A 421 22.94 27.53 14.63
N GLY A 422 22.94 26.48 15.44
CA GLY A 422 21.90 26.21 16.44
C GLY A 422 20.79 25.27 15.95
N ARG A 423 20.77 24.88 14.69
CA ARG A 423 19.77 23.94 14.15
C ARG A 423 19.96 22.54 14.73
N GLU A 424 18.89 21.96 15.27
CA GLU A 424 18.88 20.58 15.77
C GLU A 424 18.93 19.59 14.61
N LEU A 425 19.77 18.57 14.79
CA LEU A 425 20.02 17.47 13.85
C LEU A 425 19.89 16.13 14.58
N TYR A 426 19.71 15.05 13.81
CA TYR A 426 19.58 13.69 14.32
C TYR A 426 20.57 12.77 13.60
N ARG A 427 21.38 11.98 14.36
CA ARG A 427 22.34 11.04 13.76
C ARG A 427 21.64 9.76 13.31
N ALA A 428 21.59 9.52 12.02
CA ALA A 428 21.14 8.25 11.45
C ALA A 428 22.19 7.15 11.71
N GLY A 429 21.74 5.94 12.10
CA GLY A 429 22.64 4.81 12.40
C GLY A 429 23.43 4.93 13.69
N GLY A 430 23.26 6.00 14.47
CA GLY A 430 23.85 6.17 15.81
C GLY A 430 23.00 5.57 16.92
N PRO A 431 23.39 5.80 18.20
CA PRO A 431 22.54 5.46 19.33
C PRO A 431 21.14 6.04 19.18
N ALA A 432 20.12 5.30 19.66
CA ALA A 432 18.72 5.69 19.51
C ALA A 432 18.49 7.16 19.92
N ALA A 433 17.86 7.93 19.03
CA ALA A 433 17.53 9.34 19.23
C ALA A 433 18.72 10.26 19.56
N GLN A 434 19.92 9.98 19.04
CA GLN A 434 21.06 10.87 19.22
C GLN A 434 20.85 12.18 18.46
N LYS A 435 20.80 13.27 19.24
CA LYS A 435 20.65 14.64 18.75
C LYS A 435 21.99 15.33 18.63
N ALA A 436 22.09 16.20 17.68
CA ALA A 436 23.21 17.12 17.48
C ALA A 436 22.70 18.55 17.20
N GLU A 437 23.58 19.51 17.27
CA GLU A 437 23.34 20.90 16.90
C GLU A 437 24.35 21.30 15.84
N LEU A 438 23.89 21.93 14.76
CA LEU A 438 24.78 22.50 13.77
C LEU A 438 25.53 23.68 14.37
N VAL A 439 26.86 23.61 14.42
CA VAL A 439 27.71 24.69 14.96
C VAL A 439 28.20 25.60 13.84
N SER A 440 28.69 25.02 12.76
CA SER A 440 29.15 25.77 11.59
C SER A 440 29.09 24.91 10.33
N ALA A 441 28.89 25.54 9.19
CA ALA A 441 29.02 24.93 7.88
C ALA A 441 29.80 25.90 6.98
N ASP A 442 30.91 25.44 6.41
CA ASP A 442 31.70 26.21 5.45
C ASP A 442 31.64 25.52 4.08
N PRO A 443 30.82 26.04 3.16
CA PRO A 443 30.69 25.46 1.83
C PRO A 443 31.97 25.53 0.99
N ALA A 444 32.93 26.42 1.34
CA ALA A 444 34.18 26.59 0.59
C ALA A 444 35.19 25.49 0.90
N SER A 445 35.27 25.06 2.16
CA SER A 445 36.14 23.96 2.59
C SER A 445 35.43 22.59 2.59
N GLY A 446 34.11 22.57 2.50
CA GLY A 446 33.30 21.36 2.65
C GLY A 446 33.32 20.80 4.07
N LEU A 447 33.62 21.64 5.08
CA LEU A 447 33.64 21.26 6.48
C LEU A 447 32.36 21.69 7.19
N VAL A 448 31.77 20.75 7.92
CA VAL A 448 30.60 20.98 8.77
C VAL A 448 30.92 20.49 10.17
N THR A 449 30.72 21.35 11.18
CA THR A 449 30.91 21.00 12.59
C THR A 449 29.57 20.89 13.29
N VAL A 450 29.33 19.79 13.97
CA VAL A 450 28.14 19.53 14.79
C VAL A 450 28.54 19.26 16.23
N ARG A 451 27.68 19.62 17.19
CA ARG A 451 27.83 19.32 18.61
C ARG A 451 26.86 18.22 18.99
N LEU A 452 27.33 17.09 19.50
CA LEU A 452 26.44 16.05 20.01
C LEU A 452 25.79 16.51 21.34
N LEU A 453 24.45 16.31 21.45
CA LEU A 453 23.67 16.81 22.58
C LEU A 453 23.28 15.71 23.59
N ASN A 454 23.13 14.47 23.16
CA ASN A 454 22.71 13.33 23.98
C ASN A 454 23.23 12.00 23.41
N GLY A 455 22.79 10.87 23.99
CA GLY A 455 23.10 9.54 23.48
C GLY A 455 24.49 9.01 23.88
N MET A 456 25.24 9.74 24.75
CA MET A 456 26.59 9.37 25.15
C MET A 456 26.67 8.74 26.55
N GLY A 457 25.53 8.34 27.12
CA GLY A 457 25.44 7.81 28.48
C GLY A 457 25.35 8.90 29.55
N ARG A 458 25.42 8.50 30.82
CA ARG A 458 25.25 9.40 31.98
C ARG A 458 26.59 9.76 32.69
N LYS A 459 27.70 9.16 32.27
CA LYS A 459 29.02 9.37 32.83
C LYS A 459 29.74 10.55 32.19
N LYS A 460 30.83 11.01 32.81
CA LYS A 460 31.71 12.04 32.24
C LYS A 460 32.38 11.58 30.95
N GLU A 461 32.75 10.30 30.87
CA GLU A 461 33.27 9.69 29.64
C GLU A 461 32.12 9.16 28.80
N PRO A 462 32.10 9.43 27.48
CA PRO A 462 31.13 8.87 26.58
C PRO A 462 31.14 7.34 26.56
N GLU A 463 29.99 6.71 26.42
CA GLU A 463 29.92 5.26 26.23
C GLU A 463 30.60 4.87 24.90
N PRO A 464 31.28 3.73 24.82
CA PRO A 464 31.93 3.26 23.60
C PRO A 464 30.96 3.22 22.43
N GLY A 465 31.35 3.71 21.23
CA GLY A 465 30.52 3.77 20.02
C GLY A 465 29.48 4.85 20.01
N SER A 466 29.32 5.63 21.09
CA SER A 466 28.34 6.74 21.14
C SER A 466 28.82 8.02 20.44
N VAL A 467 30.11 8.19 20.31
CA VAL A 467 30.76 9.29 19.58
C VAL A 467 31.44 8.68 18.35
N PRO A 468 31.24 9.23 17.16
CA PRO A 468 31.87 8.70 15.95
C PRO A 468 33.38 8.98 16.00
N GLU A 469 34.16 8.10 15.34
CA GLU A 469 35.63 8.21 15.29
C GLU A 469 36.08 8.87 13.97
N PRO A 470 37.25 9.55 13.95
CA PRO A 470 37.87 10.04 12.72
C PRO A 470 37.98 8.92 11.67
N GLY A 471 37.55 9.21 10.44
CA GLY A 471 37.48 8.25 9.35
C GLY A 471 36.12 7.52 9.22
N GLU A 472 35.26 7.61 10.24
CA GLU A 472 33.91 7.02 10.18
C GLU A 472 33.02 7.85 9.24
N GLN A 473 32.18 7.15 8.46
CA GLN A 473 31.14 7.77 7.65
C GLN A 473 29.86 7.90 8.48
N VAL A 474 29.32 9.11 8.58
CA VAL A 474 28.14 9.42 9.38
C VAL A 474 27.12 10.19 8.56
N CYS A 475 25.85 10.07 8.95
CA CYS A 475 24.76 10.82 8.36
C CYS A 475 23.97 11.53 9.46
N PHE A 476 23.64 12.81 9.22
CA PHE A 476 22.79 13.62 10.08
C PHE A 476 21.58 14.12 9.28
N THR A 477 20.40 14.14 9.90
CA THR A 477 19.14 14.57 9.30
C THR A 477 18.56 15.77 10.05
N LEU A 478 17.81 16.61 9.36
CA LEU A 478 17.01 17.70 9.94
C LEU A 478 15.65 17.20 10.45
N PHE A 479 15.23 16.03 10.02
CA PHE A 479 14.02 15.37 10.47
C PHE A 479 14.32 14.38 11.60
N GLU A 480 13.37 14.23 12.52
CA GLU A 480 13.46 13.25 13.60
C GLU A 480 13.42 11.82 13.03
N LEU A 481 14.20 10.92 13.65
CA LEU A 481 14.27 9.51 13.21
C LEU A 481 13.07 8.66 13.69
N THR A 482 12.17 9.25 14.48
CA THR A 482 10.93 8.63 14.94
C THR A 482 9.79 9.61 14.76
N ALA A 483 8.68 9.15 14.19
CA ALA A 483 7.50 9.99 14.03
C ALA A 483 6.94 10.43 15.40
N ARG A 484 6.75 11.72 15.59
CA ARG A 484 6.12 12.27 16.80
C ARG A 484 4.68 11.78 16.92
N GLN A 485 4.25 11.54 18.15
CA GLN A 485 2.82 11.38 18.41
C GLN A 485 2.12 12.72 18.14
N SER A 486 1.08 12.69 17.33
CA SER A 486 0.23 13.87 17.14
C SER A 486 -0.44 14.22 18.45
N ALA A 487 -0.65 15.51 18.71
CA ALA A 487 -1.53 15.93 19.79
C ALA A 487 -2.91 15.27 19.62
N PRO A 488 -3.57 14.86 20.71
CA PRO A 488 -4.93 14.37 20.62
C PRO A 488 -5.82 15.44 19.98
N LEU A 489 -6.71 15.03 19.10
CA LEU A 489 -7.71 15.94 18.55
C LEU A 489 -8.63 16.38 19.69
N PRO A 490 -9.06 17.65 19.72
CA PRO A 490 -10.02 18.13 20.71
C PRO A 490 -11.34 17.37 20.60
N GLU A 491 -12.07 17.28 21.69
CA GLU A 491 -13.44 16.75 21.66
C GLU A 491 -14.34 17.65 20.78
N PRO A 492 -15.46 17.13 20.24
CA PRO A 492 -16.33 17.89 19.36
C PRO A 492 -16.81 19.22 19.97
N GLU A 493 -17.06 19.24 21.28
CA GLU A 493 -17.52 20.43 22.01
C GLU A 493 -16.43 21.51 22.11
N ASP A 494 -15.17 21.11 22.17
CA ASP A 494 -14.00 21.99 22.31
C ASP A 494 -13.40 22.40 20.95
N THR A 495 -13.96 21.89 19.84
CA THR A 495 -13.44 22.14 18.50
C THR A 495 -13.92 23.51 18.00
N PRO A 496 -13.03 24.40 17.50
CA PRO A 496 -13.43 25.68 16.93
C PRO A 496 -14.05 25.47 15.54
N TRP A 497 -15.32 25.12 15.51
CA TRP A 497 -16.04 24.89 14.26
C TRP A 497 -16.28 26.18 13.51
N THR A 498 -15.98 26.20 12.21
CA THR A 498 -16.14 27.39 11.36
C THR A 498 -17.59 27.66 10.93
N HIS A 499 -18.49 26.67 11.08
CA HIS A 499 -19.86 26.70 10.58
C HIS A 499 -20.86 26.14 11.63
N GLY A 500 -21.12 26.90 12.66
CA GLY A 500 -22.28 26.67 13.55
C GLY A 500 -22.19 25.52 14.56
N GLY A 501 -20.98 25.10 14.95
CA GLY A 501 -20.77 24.07 15.96
C GLY A 501 -20.55 22.67 15.41
N PRO A 502 -20.35 21.66 16.28
CA PRO A 502 -20.10 20.29 15.87
C PRO A 502 -21.28 19.74 15.06
N PRO A 503 -21.02 18.92 14.02
CA PRO A 503 -22.10 18.30 13.26
C PRO A 503 -22.98 17.47 14.20
N ALA A 504 -24.29 17.61 14.08
CA ALA A 504 -25.23 16.82 14.87
C ALA A 504 -24.90 15.32 14.72
N ALA A 505 -24.79 14.62 15.85
CA ALA A 505 -24.62 13.18 15.86
C ALA A 505 -25.79 12.56 15.06
N ARG A 506 -25.48 11.97 13.91
CA ARG A 506 -26.48 11.23 13.15
C ARG A 506 -26.82 9.99 13.98
N ALA A 507 -28.03 9.94 14.50
CA ALA A 507 -28.60 8.69 14.97
C ALA A 507 -28.39 7.67 13.86
N GLY A 508 -27.81 6.51 14.18
CA GLY A 508 -27.44 5.48 13.22
C GLY A 508 -28.64 5.01 12.41
N THR A 509 -28.97 5.75 11.38
CA THR A 509 -29.87 5.28 10.34
C THR A 509 -29.04 4.31 9.50
N VAL A 510 -29.37 3.03 9.59
CA VAL A 510 -29.02 2.06 8.56
C VAL A 510 -29.38 2.73 7.24
N PRO A 511 -28.42 2.94 6.31
CA PRO A 511 -28.75 3.54 5.03
C PRO A 511 -29.85 2.69 4.40
N ALA A 512 -30.92 3.33 3.94
CA ALA A 512 -31.85 2.65 3.06
C ALA A 512 -31.06 2.01 1.92
N ASP A 513 -31.47 0.82 1.48
CA ASP A 513 -30.87 0.15 0.33
C ASP A 513 -30.62 1.18 -0.78
N PRO A 514 -29.44 1.22 -1.38
CA PRO A 514 -29.21 2.10 -2.52
C PRO A 514 -30.26 1.77 -3.55
N VAL A 515 -31.15 2.73 -3.77
CA VAL A 515 -32.18 2.62 -4.81
C VAL A 515 -31.47 2.36 -6.13
N GLU A 516 -31.87 1.32 -6.84
CA GLU A 516 -31.48 1.08 -8.20
C GLU A 516 -31.84 2.33 -9.03
N GLY A 517 -30.86 3.00 -9.55
CA GLY A 517 -31.09 4.11 -10.47
C GLY A 517 -30.27 5.36 -10.14
N ALA A 518 -29.02 5.34 -10.51
CA ALA A 518 -28.24 6.45 -11.06
C ALA A 518 -26.99 5.88 -11.76
#